data_fb3f121ec5ccb9120c2dd9601e219a56
#
_entry.id   fb3f121ec5ccb9120c2dd9601e219a56
#
_cell.length_a   1.000
_cell.length_b   1.000
_cell.length_c   1.000
_cell.angle_alpha   90.00
_cell.angle_beta   90.00
_cell.angle_gamma   90.00
#
_symmetry.space_group_name_H-M   'P 1'
#
loop_
_entity.id
_entity.type
_entity.pdbx_description
1 polymer ?
#
loop_
_entity_poly.entity_id
_entity_poly.type
_entity_poly.pdbx_seq_one_letter_code
_entity_poly.pdbx_strand_id
1 'polypeptide(L)'
;MPTPAFLPGLELSRILYEESVRPLLAEAYPTLRYSAARIGPGSEVLGFDTPRSADHDWGPRLNLFLTPEDADRHATALHRLLAERLPKEVRGWPTHFRRRDDDPLDPVSGHMELTDGPVDHRVPVDALGAWLTERLGVDAWAAAPATAEWLAVPQQRLAEVTGGAVFHDGLGALDVVRRRLGWYPDQVWRYLLACQWQRLSQEEAFVGRCAEVGDELGSAVVAGRLVRDLMRLCLLLARRYAPYSKWLGTAFARLPVAAGLTPSLRGALTATGYAERERHLCDAYETAGALQNAAGLTAPVDPGRRPYHSRPFLVLHAERFARALADTVTDPELRALPLTGSVDQWADSTDFLSRVPGPGLTVS
;
A
#
# COMPACT_ATOMS: atom_id res chain seq x y z
N MET A 1 17.95 -15.02 -26.01
CA MET A 1 18.82 -15.48 -24.91
C MET A 1 17.97 -16.15 -23.84
N PRO A 2 18.49 -17.11 -23.07
CA PRO A 2 17.72 -17.65 -21.93
C PRO A 2 17.41 -16.53 -20.95
N THR A 3 16.22 -16.55 -20.38
CA THR A 3 15.83 -15.59 -19.34
C THR A 3 16.78 -15.75 -18.15
N PRO A 4 17.34 -14.64 -17.60
CA PRO A 4 18.21 -14.71 -16.44
C PRO A 4 17.52 -15.35 -15.22
N ALA A 5 18.30 -15.92 -14.31
CA ALA A 5 17.75 -16.42 -13.06
C ALA A 5 17.09 -15.26 -12.28
N PHE A 6 15.87 -15.50 -11.79
CA PHE A 6 15.14 -14.49 -11.01
C PHE A 6 15.89 -14.15 -9.73
N LEU A 7 16.04 -12.86 -9.49
CA LEU A 7 16.48 -12.28 -8.24
C LEU A 7 15.36 -11.34 -7.76
N PRO A 8 15.04 -11.27 -6.45
CA PRO A 8 14.13 -10.25 -5.95
C PRO A 8 14.56 -8.86 -6.39
N GLY A 9 13.61 -8.02 -6.85
CA GLY A 9 13.94 -6.72 -7.44
C GLY A 9 14.69 -5.78 -6.49
N LEU A 10 14.48 -5.88 -5.17
CA LEU A 10 15.27 -5.12 -4.18
C LEU A 10 16.73 -5.58 -4.15
N GLU A 11 16.99 -6.87 -4.30
CA GLU A 11 18.36 -7.40 -4.37
C GLU A 11 19.04 -6.95 -5.66
N LEU A 12 18.33 -7.00 -6.78
CA LEU A 12 18.83 -6.51 -8.07
C LEU A 12 19.13 -5.00 -8.01
N SER A 13 18.30 -4.22 -7.35
CA SER A 13 18.51 -2.77 -7.13
C SER A 13 19.72 -2.51 -6.22
N ARG A 14 19.91 -3.32 -5.18
CA ARG A 14 21.10 -3.24 -4.32
C ARG A 14 22.37 -3.48 -5.10
N ILE A 15 22.39 -4.52 -5.93
CA ILE A 15 23.56 -4.87 -6.78
C ILE A 15 23.85 -3.73 -7.79
N LEU A 16 22.81 -3.21 -8.46
CA LEU A 16 22.95 -2.05 -9.34
C LEU A 16 23.62 -0.87 -8.62
N TYR A 17 23.16 -0.57 -7.39
CA TYR A 17 23.73 0.51 -6.59
C TYR A 17 25.18 0.25 -6.24
N GLU A 18 25.47 -0.90 -5.59
CA GLU A 18 26.78 -1.19 -5.02
C GLU A 18 27.87 -1.39 -6.06
N GLU A 19 27.55 -2.08 -7.16
CA GLU A 19 28.54 -2.47 -8.17
C GLU A 19 28.66 -1.48 -9.32
N SER A 20 27.66 -0.61 -9.52
CA SER A 20 27.64 0.30 -10.68
C SER A 20 27.46 1.77 -10.30
N VAL A 21 26.32 2.12 -9.68
CA VAL A 21 25.98 3.53 -9.44
C VAL A 21 26.93 4.18 -8.43
N ARG A 22 27.15 3.54 -7.28
CA ARG A 22 28.04 4.08 -6.24
C ARG A 22 29.46 4.34 -6.74
N PRO A 23 30.15 3.42 -7.46
CA PRO A 23 31.47 3.69 -8.01
C PRO A 23 31.49 4.86 -9.00
N LEU A 24 30.50 4.96 -9.88
CA LEU A 24 30.40 6.07 -10.84
C LEU A 24 30.22 7.42 -10.15
N LEU A 25 29.39 7.48 -9.11
CA LEU A 25 29.20 8.71 -8.32
C LEU A 25 30.46 9.06 -7.53
N ALA A 26 31.14 8.09 -6.93
CA ALA A 26 32.39 8.33 -6.18
C ALA A 26 33.51 8.86 -7.06
N GLU A 27 33.59 8.42 -8.33
CA GLU A 27 34.57 8.91 -9.31
C GLU A 27 34.23 10.30 -9.82
N ALA A 28 32.98 10.50 -10.27
CA ALA A 28 32.59 11.75 -10.97
C ALA A 28 32.17 12.89 -10.04
N TYR A 29 31.66 12.56 -8.85
CA TYR A 29 31.10 13.50 -7.87
C TYR A 29 31.51 13.13 -6.43
N PRO A 30 32.82 13.11 -6.09
CA PRO A 30 33.32 12.59 -4.81
C PRO A 30 32.83 13.33 -3.56
N THR A 31 32.34 14.56 -3.71
CA THR A 31 31.87 15.41 -2.60
C THR A 31 30.35 15.55 -2.57
N LEU A 32 29.63 14.98 -3.54
CA LEU A 32 28.18 15.08 -3.61
C LEU A 32 27.52 14.26 -2.49
N ARG A 33 26.67 14.93 -1.73
CA ARG A 33 25.83 14.24 -0.74
C ARG A 33 24.54 13.79 -1.41
N TYR A 34 24.22 12.51 -1.27
CA TYR A 34 23.01 11.93 -1.86
C TYR A 34 22.45 10.82 -0.97
N SER A 35 21.20 10.44 -1.21
CA SER A 35 20.63 9.21 -0.71
C SER A 35 20.23 8.31 -1.87
N ALA A 36 20.35 6.99 -1.71
CA ALA A 36 20.02 5.99 -2.71
C ALA A 36 19.09 4.93 -2.11
N ALA A 37 17.97 4.68 -2.78
CA ALA A 37 16.96 3.76 -2.31
C ALA A 37 16.22 3.10 -3.49
N ARG A 38 15.55 1.97 -3.22
CA ARG A 38 14.47 1.49 -4.08
C ARG A 38 13.17 1.60 -3.31
N ILE A 39 12.40 2.66 -3.56
CA ILE A 39 11.11 3.01 -2.97
C ILE A 39 10.17 3.53 -4.07
N GLY A 40 8.91 3.79 -3.75
CA GLY A 40 7.90 4.20 -4.73
C GLY A 40 7.20 3.00 -5.37
N PRO A 41 6.56 3.16 -6.56
CA PRO A 41 5.78 2.10 -7.18
C PRO A 41 6.65 0.92 -7.61
N GLY A 42 6.13 -0.28 -7.34
CA GLY A 42 6.77 -1.54 -7.73
C GLY A 42 6.40 -2.69 -6.80
N SER A 43 6.16 -3.86 -7.38
CA SER A 43 5.85 -5.06 -6.59
C SER A 43 6.99 -5.46 -5.66
N GLU A 44 8.24 -5.24 -6.07
CA GLU A 44 9.43 -5.48 -5.27
C GLU A 44 9.51 -4.58 -4.03
N VAL A 45 9.00 -3.35 -4.11
CA VAL A 45 8.98 -2.42 -2.97
C VAL A 45 8.08 -2.94 -1.85
N LEU A 46 6.99 -3.61 -2.22
CA LEU A 46 6.09 -4.26 -1.26
C LEU A 46 6.51 -5.71 -0.96
N GLY A 47 7.55 -6.20 -1.63
CA GLY A 47 8.05 -7.57 -1.50
C GLY A 47 7.09 -8.62 -2.07
N PHE A 48 6.32 -8.28 -3.11
CA PHE A 48 5.35 -9.16 -3.76
C PHE A 48 5.79 -9.59 -5.16
N ASP A 49 6.99 -9.20 -5.59
CA ASP A 49 7.51 -9.57 -6.89
C ASP A 49 7.80 -11.07 -7.01
N THR A 50 7.65 -11.55 -8.23
CA THR A 50 7.81 -12.94 -8.64
C THR A 50 8.53 -12.98 -9.99
N PRO A 51 8.97 -14.14 -10.50
CA PRO A 51 9.52 -14.23 -11.85
C PRO A 51 8.60 -13.64 -12.93
N ARG A 52 7.27 -13.65 -12.73
CA ARG A 52 6.31 -13.04 -13.65
C ARG A 52 6.39 -11.52 -13.67
N SER A 53 6.82 -10.90 -12.57
CA SER A 53 6.92 -9.44 -12.47
C SER A 53 7.94 -8.82 -13.44
N ALA A 54 8.82 -9.65 -14.02
CA ALA A 54 9.82 -9.23 -15.00
C ALA A 54 9.23 -8.92 -16.40
N ASP A 55 7.92 -9.06 -16.58
CA ASP A 55 7.23 -8.80 -17.84
C ASP A 55 7.18 -7.29 -18.19
N HIS A 56 7.04 -6.40 -17.19
CA HIS A 56 7.04 -4.94 -17.37
C HIS A 56 7.32 -4.20 -16.07
N ASP A 57 7.83 -2.96 -16.17
CA ASP A 57 8.09 -2.04 -15.06
C ASP A 57 8.80 -2.66 -13.84
N TRP A 58 9.63 -3.65 -14.07
CA TRP A 58 10.47 -4.34 -13.08
C TRP A 58 11.88 -4.47 -13.64
N GLY A 59 12.90 -4.58 -12.77
CA GLY A 59 14.29 -4.75 -13.21
C GLY A 59 15.29 -3.97 -12.37
N PRO A 60 16.52 -3.69 -12.89
CA PRO A 60 17.53 -2.90 -12.21
C PRO A 60 17.10 -1.43 -12.11
N ARG A 61 16.42 -1.06 -11.02
CA ARG A 61 15.86 0.28 -10.76
C ARG A 61 16.38 0.84 -9.45
N LEU A 62 16.48 2.16 -9.34
CA LEU A 62 16.98 2.85 -8.17
C LEU A 62 16.38 4.27 -8.14
N ASN A 63 16.30 4.88 -6.96
CA ASN A 63 16.05 6.30 -6.79
C ASN A 63 17.30 6.95 -6.20
N LEU A 64 17.75 8.06 -6.77
CA LEU A 64 18.77 8.93 -6.20
C LEU A 64 18.11 10.23 -5.73
N PHE A 65 18.40 10.60 -4.50
CA PHE A 65 17.86 11.82 -3.90
C PHE A 65 19.00 12.78 -3.55
N LEU A 66 18.80 14.04 -3.90
CA LEU A 66 19.72 15.14 -3.65
C LEU A 66 19.04 16.22 -2.80
N THR A 67 19.83 17.22 -2.37
CA THR A 67 19.26 18.50 -1.92
C THR A 67 18.60 19.21 -3.10
N PRO A 68 17.65 20.14 -2.89
CA PRO A 68 17.06 20.91 -3.99
C PRO A 68 18.13 21.60 -4.86
N GLU A 69 19.11 22.25 -4.24
CA GLU A 69 20.17 22.98 -4.92
C GLU A 69 21.07 22.03 -5.76
N ASP A 70 21.39 20.86 -5.24
CA ASP A 70 22.18 19.86 -5.96
C ASP A 70 21.38 19.17 -7.05
N ALA A 71 20.08 18.98 -6.86
CA ALA A 71 19.18 18.44 -7.90
C ALA A 71 19.11 19.40 -9.09
N ASP A 72 18.87 20.68 -8.86
CA ASP A 72 18.84 21.71 -9.91
C ASP A 72 20.17 21.79 -10.68
N ARG A 73 21.29 21.62 -9.97
CA ARG A 73 22.63 21.73 -10.55
C ARG A 73 23.09 20.48 -11.26
N HIS A 74 22.77 19.31 -10.76
CA HIS A 74 23.44 18.07 -11.15
C HIS A 74 22.51 17.00 -11.74
N ALA A 75 21.19 17.05 -11.57
CA ALA A 75 20.31 15.94 -11.96
C ALA A 75 20.45 15.55 -13.44
N THR A 76 20.44 16.52 -14.36
CA THR A 76 20.59 16.28 -15.80
C THR A 76 21.95 15.67 -16.14
N ALA A 77 23.03 16.17 -15.53
CA ALA A 77 24.38 15.66 -15.78
C ALA A 77 24.59 14.25 -15.22
N LEU A 78 24.00 13.98 -14.04
CA LEU A 78 24.00 12.65 -13.43
C LEU A 78 23.21 11.65 -14.27
N HIS A 79 22.03 12.04 -14.75
CA HIS A 79 21.23 11.17 -15.64
C HIS A 79 22.03 10.79 -16.89
N ARG A 80 22.68 11.78 -17.55
CA ARG A 80 23.51 11.53 -18.72
C ARG A 80 24.72 10.64 -18.41
N LEU A 81 25.43 10.90 -17.30
CA LEU A 81 26.54 10.05 -16.84
C LEU A 81 26.09 8.58 -16.69
N LEU A 82 24.96 8.35 -16.03
CA LEU A 82 24.43 7.01 -15.83
C LEU A 82 24.00 6.37 -17.16
N ALA A 83 23.35 7.13 -18.05
CA ALA A 83 22.97 6.63 -19.37
C ALA A 83 24.17 6.16 -20.20
N GLU A 84 25.27 6.89 -20.13
CA GLU A 84 26.49 6.60 -20.89
C GLU A 84 27.36 5.50 -20.26
N ARG A 85 27.38 5.39 -18.90
CA ARG A 85 28.38 4.60 -18.18
C ARG A 85 27.83 3.41 -17.40
N LEU A 86 26.51 3.26 -17.23
CA LEU A 86 25.96 2.05 -16.62
C LEU A 86 26.24 0.83 -17.50
N PRO A 87 26.52 -0.33 -16.89
CA PRO A 87 26.61 -1.58 -17.64
C PRO A 87 25.30 -1.86 -18.37
N LYS A 88 25.36 -2.54 -19.50
CA LYS A 88 24.17 -2.88 -20.29
C LYS A 88 23.28 -3.91 -19.59
N GLU A 89 23.86 -4.64 -18.66
CA GLU A 89 23.18 -5.67 -17.85
C GLU A 89 23.69 -5.67 -16.43
N VAL A 90 22.77 -6.03 -15.51
CA VAL A 90 23.10 -6.39 -14.13
C VAL A 90 22.58 -7.80 -13.86
N ARG A 91 23.49 -8.73 -13.59
CA ARG A 91 23.15 -10.16 -13.42
C ARG A 91 22.36 -10.75 -14.58
N GLY A 92 22.64 -10.30 -15.80
CA GLY A 92 21.95 -10.72 -17.03
C GLY A 92 20.62 -9.98 -17.30
N TRP A 93 20.18 -9.11 -16.40
CA TRP A 93 19.01 -8.28 -16.59
C TRP A 93 19.40 -6.95 -17.25
N PRO A 94 18.78 -6.58 -18.40
CA PRO A 94 19.11 -5.33 -19.08
C PRO A 94 18.82 -4.10 -18.22
N THR A 95 19.66 -3.07 -18.36
CA THR A 95 19.52 -1.77 -17.71
C THR A 95 18.85 -0.72 -18.59
N HIS A 96 18.57 -1.05 -19.83
CA HIS A 96 17.83 -0.22 -20.76
C HIS A 96 16.34 -0.59 -20.74
N PHE A 97 15.49 0.43 -20.65
CA PHE A 97 14.04 0.28 -20.61
C PHE A 97 13.43 1.03 -21.78
N ARG A 98 12.68 0.33 -22.60
CA ARG A 98 11.95 0.90 -23.73
C ARG A 98 10.46 0.86 -23.52
N ARG A 99 9.77 1.93 -23.89
CA ARG A 99 8.32 1.90 -24.06
C ARG A 99 8.00 1.22 -25.39
N ARG A 100 6.97 0.40 -25.40
CA ARG A 100 6.43 -0.19 -26.62
C ARG A 100 5.32 0.69 -27.15
N ASP A 101 5.67 1.65 -27.99
CA ASP A 101 4.72 2.55 -28.64
C ASP A 101 3.79 1.80 -29.62
N ASP A 102 4.15 0.57 -29.99
CA ASP A 102 3.43 -0.32 -30.88
C ASP A 102 2.44 -1.27 -30.15
N ASP A 103 2.43 -1.31 -28.82
CA ASP A 103 1.45 -2.07 -28.05
C ASP A 103 0.28 -1.18 -27.61
N PRO A 104 -0.87 -1.24 -28.31
CA PRO A 104 -2.04 -0.43 -27.97
C PRO A 104 -2.65 -0.82 -26.63
N LEU A 105 -2.32 -1.99 -26.08
CA LEU A 105 -2.81 -2.48 -24.80
C LEU A 105 -1.94 -2.03 -23.64
N ASP A 106 -0.67 -1.67 -23.90
CA ASP A 106 0.28 -1.23 -22.86
C ASP A 106 1.28 -0.18 -23.38
N PRO A 107 0.81 1.02 -23.76
CA PRO A 107 1.67 2.06 -24.34
C PRO A 107 2.57 2.76 -23.31
N VAL A 108 2.46 2.42 -22.02
CA VAL A 108 3.09 3.17 -20.91
C VAL A 108 4.17 2.37 -20.19
N SER A 109 4.10 1.04 -20.22
CA SER A 109 5.01 0.18 -19.47
C SER A 109 6.41 0.13 -20.07
N GLY A 110 7.41 0.10 -19.21
CA GLY A 110 8.80 -0.06 -19.59
C GLY A 110 9.21 -1.53 -19.67
N HIS A 111 9.68 -1.96 -20.84
CA HIS A 111 10.21 -3.32 -21.05
C HIS A 111 11.74 -3.26 -21.11
N MET A 112 12.39 -4.24 -20.48
CA MET A 112 13.84 -4.37 -20.53
C MET A 112 14.28 -4.94 -21.88
N GLU A 113 15.26 -4.30 -22.51
CA GLU A 113 15.93 -4.81 -23.71
C GLU A 113 17.42 -4.45 -23.71
N LEU A 114 18.21 -5.14 -24.53
CA LEU A 114 19.61 -4.81 -24.74
C LEU A 114 19.76 -3.64 -25.72
N THR A 115 20.78 -2.82 -25.52
CA THR A 115 21.14 -1.71 -26.41
C THR A 115 22.65 -1.57 -26.53
N ASP A 116 23.15 -1.22 -27.70
CA ASP A 116 24.55 -0.87 -27.92
C ASP A 116 24.83 0.60 -27.59
N GLY A 117 23.78 1.44 -27.59
CA GLY A 117 23.85 2.88 -27.27
C GLY A 117 23.78 3.17 -25.76
N PRO A 118 23.66 4.44 -25.38
CA PRO A 118 23.36 4.81 -24.01
C PRO A 118 22.08 4.15 -23.51
N VAL A 119 22.04 3.78 -22.22
CA VAL A 119 20.85 3.12 -21.64
C VAL A 119 19.80 4.15 -21.23
N ASP A 120 18.53 3.87 -21.53
CA ASP A 120 17.39 4.56 -20.89
C ASP A 120 17.13 3.88 -19.55
N HIS A 121 17.88 4.29 -18.53
CA HIS A 121 17.86 3.65 -17.22
C HIS A 121 16.68 4.12 -16.35
N ARG A 122 16.31 3.31 -15.36
CA ARG A 122 15.29 3.65 -14.35
C ARG A 122 15.94 4.06 -13.03
N VAL A 123 16.81 5.08 -13.10
CA VAL A 123 17.48 5.71 -11.96
C VAL A 123 17.16 7.22 -11.99
N PRO A 124 15.94 7.64 -11.60
CA PRO A 124 15.62 9.06 -11.47
C PRO A 124 16.50 9.72 -10.41
N VAL A 125 16.77 11.01 -10.60
CA VAL A 125 17.57 11.87 -9.72
C VAL A 125 16.70 13.06 -9.34
N ASP A 126 16.21 13.08 -8.11
CA ASP A 126 15.20 14.03 -7.66
C ASP A 126 15.62 14.74 -6.36
N ALA A 127 15.04 15.90 -6.09
CA ALA A 127 15.03 16.45 -4.74
C ALA A 127 14.05 15.66 -3.87
N LEU A 128 14.52 15.13 -2.71
CA LEU A 128 13.70 14.24 -1.87
C LEU A 128 12.36 14.87 -1.44
N GLY A 129 12.35 16.15 -1.07
CA GLY A 129 11.11 16.83 -0.66
C GLY A 129 10.10 16.94 -1.80
N ALA A 130 10.56 17.31 -3.01
CA ALA A 130 9.71 17.39 -4.20
C ALA A 130 9.13 16.03 -4.58
N TRP A 131 9.96 14.98 -4.56
CA TRP A 131 9.53 13.61 -4.81
C TRP A 131 8.47 13.13 -3.81
N LEU A 132 8.65 13.43 -2.50
CA LEU A 132 7.67 13.08 -1.48
C LEU A 132 6.33 13.80 -1.71
N THR A 133 6.39 15.11 -2.01
CA THR A 133 5.18 15.89 -2.29
C THR A 133 4.46 15.37 -3.54
N GLU A 134 5.19 15.04 -4.60
CA GLU A 134 4.61 14.41 -5.79
C GLU A 134 3.95 13.07 -5.45
N ARG A 135 4.58 12.25 -4.62
CA ARG A 135 4.07 10.91 -4.29
C ARG A 135 2.90 10.91 -3.33
N LEU A 136 2.91 11.77 -2.34
CA LEU A 136 1.91 11.78 -1.27
C LEU A 136 0.81 12.83 -1.48
N GLY A 137 1.06 13.85 -2.30
CA GLY A 137 0.17 15.01 -2.43
C GLY A 137 0.26 15.98 -1.26
N VAL A 138 1.20 15.76 -0.33
CA VAL A 138 1.41 16.56 0.88
C VAL A 138 2.91 16.75 1.14
N ASP A 139 3.29 17.85 1.78
CA ASP A 139 4.67 18.08 2.20
C ASP A 139 4.98 17.31 3.47
N ALA A 140 5.44 16.07 3.30
CA ALA A 140 5.88 15.23 4.41
C ALA A 140 7.39 15.36 4.72
N TRP A 141 8.09 16.26 4.03
CA TRP A 141 9.53 16.49 4.22
C TRP A 141 9.82 17.27 5.49
N ALA A 142 9.23 18.46 5.65
CA ALA A 142 9.52 19.37 6.75
C ALA A 142 8.91 18.88 8.07
N ALA A 143 7.69 18.34 8.04
CA ALA A 143 6.95 17.92 9.22
C ALA A 143 6.17 16.60 8.98
N ALA A 144 5.56 16.07 10.04
CA ALA A 144 4.56 15.03 9.88
C ALA A 144 3.31 15.60 9.22
N PRO A 145 2.59 14.82 8.38
CA PRO A 145 1.32 15.27 7.85
C PRO A 145 0.34 15.69 8.94
N ALA A 146 -0.46 16.71 8.67
CA ALA A 146 -1.58 17.11 9.53
C ALA A 146 -2.67 16.02 9.55
N THR A 147 -3.60 16.07 10.49
CA THR A 147 -4.68 15.08 10.63
C THR A 147 -5.44 14.87 9.31
N ALA A 148 -5.87 15.96 8.67
CA ALA A 148 -6.59 15.89 7.39
C ALA A 148 -5.74 15.30 6.25
N GLU A 149 -4.44 15.60 6.23
CA GLU A 149 -3.52 15.06 5.24
C GLU A 149 -3.31 13.54 5.42
N TRP A 150 -3.19 13.07 6.68
CA TRP A 150 -3.15 11.63 6.96
C TRP A 150 -4.37 10.89 6.43
N LEU A 151 -5.56 11.50 6.49
CA LEU A 151 -6.79 10.90 6.01
C LEU A 151 -6.92 10.95 4.47
N ALA A 152 -6.23 11.90 3.83
CA ALA A 152 -6.26 12.10 2.38
C ALA A 152 -5.24 11.23 1.63
N VAL A 153 -4.13 10.83 2.28
CA VAL A 153 -3.08 10.04 1.63
C VAL A 153 -3.46 8.56 1.57
N PRO A 154 -3.54 7.95 0.37
CA PRO A 154 -3.81 6.52 0.24
C PRO A 154 -2.75 5.63 0.92
N GLN A 155 -3.18 4.56 1.56
CA GLN A 155 -2.31 3.59 2.22
C GLN A 155 -1.30 2.94 1.25
N GLN A 156 -1.70 2.72 0.00
CA GLN A 156 -0.79 2.22 -1.04
C GLN A 156 0.45 3.11 -1.17
N ARG A 157 0.28 4.43 -1.18
CA ARG A 157 1.39 5.39 -1.32
C ARG A 157 2.26 5.46 -0.08
N LEU A 158 1.65 5.40 1.11
CA LEU A 158 2.38 5.28 2.36
C LEU A 158 3.22 3.99 2.38
N ALA A 159 2.65 2.87 1.91
CA ALA A 159 3.37 1.61 1.77
C ALA A 159 4.53 1.70 0.77
N GLU A 160 4.37 2.41 -0.34
CA GLU A 160 5.41 2.63 -1.36
C GLU A 160 6.57 3.48 -0.86
N VAL A 161 6.31 4.48 -0.02
CA VAL A 161 7.36 5.34 0.56
C VAL A 161 8.07 4.66 1.71
N THR A 162 7.34 3.92 2.53
CA THR A 162 7.87 3.26 3.73
C THR A 162 8.39 1.84 3.49
N GLY A 163 7.96 1.20 2.40
CA GLY A 163 8.46 -0.08 1.91
C GLY A 163 9.80 0.02 1.20
N GLY A 164 10.19 -1.05 0.53
CA GLY A 164 11.46 -1.11 -0.19
C GLY A 164 12.69 -1.07 0.69
N ALA A 165 13.81 -0.57 0.16
CA ALA A 165 15.09 -0.56 0.85
C ALA A 165 15.87 0.75 0.61
N VAL A 166 16.57 1.22 1.65
CA VAL A 166 17.57 2.30 1.56
C VAL A 166 18.94 1.66 1.50
N PHE A 167 19.73 2.03 0.50
CA PHE A 167 21.10 1.51 0.30
C PHE A 167 22.14 2.51 0.80
N HIS A 168 21.81 3.80 0.82
CA HIS A 168 22.66 4.88 1.31
C HIS A 168 21.80 6.07 1.71
N ASP A 169 22.05 6.66 2.87
CA ASP A 169 21.39 7.90 3.31
C ASP A 169 22.42 8.98 3.70
N GLY A 170 23.18 9.46 2.70
CA GLY A 170 24.16 10.53 2.89
C GLY A 170 23.53 11.89 3.20
N LEU A 171 22.24 12.09 2.89
CA LEU A 171 21.48 13.28 3.30
C LEU A 171 21.06 13.19 4.79
N GLY A 172 20.94 11.98 5.35
CA GLY A 172 20.50 11.75 6.73
C GLY A 172 19.01 12.01 6.96
N ALA A 173 18.23 12.17 5.92
CA ALA A 173 16.85 12.61 5.96
C ALA A 173 15.85 11.55 5.54
N LEU A 174 16.24 10.66 4.64
CA LEU A 174 15.35 9.65 4.07
C LEU A 174 14.83 8.68 5.14
N ASP A 175 15.71 8.18 5.98
CA ASP A 175 15.31 7.30 7.10
C ASP A 175 14.47 8.01 8.15
N VAL A 176 14.71 9.30 8.38
CA VAL A 176 13.90 10.11 9.32
C VAL A 176 12.46 10.22 8.81
N VAL A 177 12.28 10.58 7.53
CA VAL A 177 10.95 10.68 6.92
C VAL A 177 10.24 9.33 6.90
N ARG A 178 10.92 8.26 6.52
CA ARG A 178 10.35 6.91 6.49
C ARG A 178 9.91 6.41 7.87
N ARG A 179 10.67 6.70 8.92
CA ARG A 179 10.24 6.40 10.30
C ARG A 179 9.01 7.22 10.70
N ARG A 180 8.96 8.51 10.35
CA ARG A 180 7.82 9.40 10.62
C ARG A 180 6.54 8.91 9.94
N LEU A 181 6.66 8.44 8.70
CA LEU A 181 5.54 7.91 7.90
C LEU A 181 5.28 6.42 8.13
N GLY A 182 6.08 5.75 8.96
CA GLY A 182 6.03 4.29 9.15
C GLY A 182 4.70 3.76 9.63
N TRP A 183 3.95 4.57 10.37
CA TRP A 183 2.56 4.30 10.74
C TRP A 183 1.85 5.59 11.15
N TYR A 184 0.53 5.53 11.15
CA TYR A 184 -0.35 6.62 11.60
C TYR A 184 -0.07 7.02 13.05
N PRO A 185 -0.24 8.30 13.42
CA PRO A 185 -0.37 8.72 14.82
C PRO A 185 -1.48 7.92 15.53
N ASP A 186 -1.33 7.68 16.84
CA ASP A 186 -2.24 6.81 17.60
C ASP A 186 -3.72 7.24 17.48
N GLN A 187 -4.00 8.54 17.52
CA GLN A 187 -5.36 9.07 17.42
C GLN A 187 -5.97 8.87 16.04
N VAL A 188 -5.19 9.06 14.97
CA VAL A 188 -5.61 8.78 13.60
C VAL A 188 -5.87 7.28 13.43
N TRP A 189 -4.98 6.41 13.93
CA TRP A 189 -5.16 4.97 13.85
C TRP A 189 -6.43 4.48 14.57
N ARG A 190 -6.73 4.99 15.78
CA ARG A 190 -7.96 4.67 16.53
C ARG A 190 -9.20 5.09 15.75
N TYR A 191 -9.19 6.30 15.20
CA TYR A 191 -10.28 6.80 14.37
C TYR A 191 -10.49 5.91 13.13
N LEU A 192 -9.41 5.54 12.41
CA LEU A 192 -9.51 4.67 11.23
C LEU A 192 -10.04 3.27 11.57
N LEU A 193 -9.67 2.71 12.73
CA LEU A 193 -10.23 1.45 13.22
C LEU A 193 -11.72 1.59 13.52
N ALA A 194 -12.13 2.67 14.18
CA ALA A 194 -13.55 2.94 14.43
C ALA A 194 -14.34 3.02 13.11
N CYS A 195 -13.79 3.73 12.12
CA CYS A 195 -14.39 3.83 10.79
C CYS A 195 -14.46 2.49 10.06
N GLN A 196 -13.44 1.64 10.20
CA GLN A 196 -13.44 0.32 9.56
C GLN A 196 -14.50 -0.61 10.18
N TRP A 197 -14.68 -0.57 11.49
CA TRP A 197 -15.77 -1.27 12.16
C TRP A 197 -17.14 -0.70 11.78
N GLN A 198 -17.26 0.62 11.65
CA GLN A 198 -18.49 1.27 11.18
C GLN A 198 -18.89 0.80 9.77
N ARG A 199 -17.92 0.64 8.86
CA ARG A 199 -18.17 0.09 7.52
C ARG A 199 -18.73 -1.33 7.58
N LEU A 200 -18.15 -2.18 8.41
CA LEU A 200 -18.68 -3.55 8.60
C LEU A 200 -20.11 -3.52 9.14
N SER A 201 -20.41 -2.66 10.12
CA SER A 201 -21.75 -2.55 10.72
C SER A 201 -22.83 -2.10 9.71
N GLN A 202 -22.46 -1.31 8.73
CA GLN A 202 -23.40 -0.82 7.70
C GLN A 202 -23.93 -1.94 6.81
N GLU A 203 -23.13 -2.99 6.57
CA GLU A 203 -23.41 -4.00 5.55
C GLU A 203 -23.58 -5.42 6.15
N GLU A 204 -23.19 -5.68 7.39
CA GLU A 204 -23.25 -7.04 7.98
C GLU A 204 -24.65 -7.67 7.93
N ALA A 205 -25.71 -6.87 8.09
CA ALA A 205 -27.07 -7.33 7.99
C ALA A 205 -27.60 -7.49 6.56
N PHE A 206 -26.93 -6.87 5.56
CA PHE A 206 -27.44 -6.88 4.19
C PHE A 206 -27.31 -8.24 3.52
N VAL A 207 -26.34 -9.06 3.93
CA VAL A 207 -26.18 -10.44 3.46
C VAL A 207 -27.46 -11.23 3.70
N GLY A 208 -28.01 -11.18 4.94
CA GLY A 208 -29.28 -11.82 5.29
C GLY A 208 -30.49 -11.16 4.64
N ARG A 209 -30.49 -9.84 4.53
CA ARG A 209 -31.61 -9.10 3.89
C ARG A 209 -31.74 -9.38 2.41
N CYS A 210 -30.64 -9.56 1.68
CA CYS A 210 -30.68 -10.03 0.31
C CYS A 210 -31.27 -11.45 0.22
N ALA A 211 -30.83 -12.33 1.11
CA ALA A 211 -31.33 -13.71 1.15
C ALA A 211 -32.82 -13.81 1.46
N GLU A 212 -33.36 -12.95 2.34
CA GLU A 212 -34.82 -12.91 2.66
C GLU A 212 -35.70 -12.70 1.42
N VAL A 213 -35.18 -12.02 0.39
CA VAL A 213 -35.91 -11.75 -0.87
C VAL A 213 -35.47 -12.66 -2.02
N GLY A 214 -34.68 -13.71 -1.72
CA GLY A 214 -34.18 -14.66 -2.71
C GLY A 214 -33.04 -14.14 -3.57
N ASP A 215 -32.43 -13.00 -3.23
CA ASP A 215 -31.28 -12.42 -3.95
C ASP A 215 -29.97 -13.02 -3.43
N GLU A 216 -29.68 -14.26 -3.83
CA GLU A 216 -28.42 -14.93 -3.49
C GLU A 216 -27.21 -14.25 -4.14
N LEU A 217 -27.35 -13.65 -5.32
CA LEU A 217 -26.27 -12.91 -5.98
C LEU A 217 -25.90 -11.65 -5.18
N GLY A 218 -26.88 -10.84 -4.80
CA GLY A 218 -26.68 -9.65 -3.95
C GLY A 218 -26.05 -10.02 -2.61
N SER A 219 -26.53 -11.11 -1.97
CA SER A 219 -25.97 -11.65 -0.73
C SER A 219 -24.48 -12.00 -0.89
N ALA A 220 -24.07 -12.65 -2.00
CA ALA A 220 -22.69 -13.01 -2.27
C ALA A 220 -21.81 -11.76 -2.56
N VAL A 221 -22.33 -10.76 -3.28
CA VAL A 221 -21.63 -9.50 -3.57
C VAL A 221 -21.35 -8.73 -2.29
N VAL A 222 -22.34 -8.61 -1.40
CA VAL A 222 -22.15 -7.96 -0.08
C VAL A 222 -21.14 -8.72 0.76
N ALA A 223 -21.22 -10.06 0.79
CA ALA A 223 -20.24 -10.89 1.52
C ALA A 223 -18.81 -10.67 0.99
N GLY A 224 -18.62 -10.54 -0.32
CA GLY A 224 -17.31 -10.22 -0.91
C GLY A 224 -16.76 -8.88 -0.42
N ARG A 225 -17.60 -7.85 -0.27
CA ARG A 225 -17.23 -6.55 0.30
C ARG A 225 -16.83 -6.67 1.77
N LEU A 226 -17.61 -7.41 2.57
CA LEU A 226 -17.33 -7.64 3.99
C LEU A 226 -16.03 -8.42 4.19
N VAL A 227 -15.75 -9.43 3.37
CA VAL A 227 -14.47 -10.17 3.38
C VAL A 227 -13.30 -9.23 3.11
N ARG A 228 -13.40 -8.36 2.09
CA ARG A 228 -12.39 -7.33 1.82
C ARG A 228 -12.19 -6.40 3.01
N ASP A 229 -13.26 -5.93 3.61
CA ASP A 229 -13.22 -4.98 4.72
C ASP A 229 -12.67 -5.63 6.00
N LEU A 230 -12.89 -6.93 6.23
CA LEU A 230 -12.26 -7.71 7.29
C LEU A 230 -10.75 -7.86 7.07
N MET A 231 -10.29 -8.10 5.84
CA MET A 231 -8.85 -8.13 5.54
C MET A 231 -8.19 -6.76 5.82
N ARG A 232 -8.84 -5.66 5.44
CA ARG A 232 -8.38 -4.28 5.72
C ARG A 232 -8.35 -4.01 7.23
N LEU A 233 -9.36 -4.44 7.98
CA LEU A 233 -9.38 -4.33 9.43
C LEU A 233 -8.19 -5.06 10.07
N CYS A 234 -7.91 -6.28 9.64
CA CYS A 234 -6.77 -7.06 10.14
C CYS A 234 -5.42 -6.38 9.84
N LEU A 235 -5.26 -5.78 8.67
CA LEU A 235 -4.05 -5.01 8.32
C LEU A 235 -3.92 -3.75 9.19
N LEU A 236 -5.00 -3.01 9.41
CA LEU A 236 -5.03 -1.86 10.32
C LEU A 236 -4.67 -2.25 11.75
N LEU A 237 -5.24 -3.35 12.28
CA LEU A 237 -4.91 -3.87 13.62
C LEU A 237 -3.45 -4.29 13.72
N ALA A 238 -2.89 -4.87 12.67
CA ALA A 238 -1.49 -5.25 12.59
C ALA A 238 -0.52 -4.08 12.31
N ARG A 239 -1.03 -2.84 12.23
CA ARG A 239 -0.26 -1.63 11.84
C ARG A 239 0.49 -1.83 10.52
N ARG A 240 -0.24 -2.30 9.51
CA ARG A 240 0.25 -2.48 8.14
C ARG A 240 -0.62 -1.70 7.18
N TYR A 241 -0.02 -0.88 6.35
CA TYR A 241 -0.71 -0.20 5.26
C TYR A 241 -1.26 -1.22 4.28
N ALA A 242 -2.56 -1.12 3.98
CA ALA A 242 -3.21 -1.99 3.02
C ALA A 242 -2.82 -1.58 1.59
N PRO A 243 -2.27 -2.48 0.78
CA PRO A 243 -2.06 -2.20 -0.63
C PRO A 243 -3.41 -2.20 -1.38
N TYR A 244 -3.39 -1.69 -2.63
CA TYR A 244 -4.56 -1.78 -3.51
C TYR A 244 -4.97 -3.23 -3.80
N SER A 245 -6.15 -3.41 -4.41
CA SER A 245 -6.85 -4.70 -4.51
C SER A 245 -6.03 -5.87 -5.07
N LYS A 246 -5.10 -5.61 -6.03
CA LYS A 246 -4.21 -6.64 -6.59
C LYS A 246 -3.41 -7.39 -5.52
N TRP A 247 -2.94 -6.68 -4.48
CA TRP A 247 -2.04 -7.23 -3.47
C TRP A 247 -2.67 -7.38 -2.08
N LEU A 248 -3.93 -6.98 -1.91
CA LEU A 248 -4.61 -7.01 -0.60
C LEU A 248 -4.61 -8.42 0.02
N GLY A 249 -5.00 -9.42 -0.77
CA GLY A 249 -5.01 -10.83 -0.32
C GLY A 249 -3.62 -11.33 0.04
N THR A 250 -2.60 -10.96 -0.74
CA THR A 250 -1.20 -11.34 -0.48
C THR A 250 -0.67 -10.68 0.79
N ALA A 251 -0.98 -9.40 1.02
CA ALA A 251 -0.61 -8.69 2.25
C ALA A 251 -1.29 -9.30 3.48
N PHE A 252 -2.59 -9.56 3.39
CA PHE A 252 -3.35 -10.22 4.45
C PHE A 252 -2.77 -11.60 4.79
N ALA A 253 -2.44 -12.43 3.78
CA ALA A 253 -1.90 -13.78 3.99
C ALA A 253 -0.57 -13.81 4.77
N ARG A 254 0.15 -12.70 4.86
CA ARG A 254 1.38 -12.56 5.66
C ARG A 254 1.13 -12.23 7.13
N LEU A 255 -0.11 -11.97 7.52
CA LEU A 255 -0.45 -11.70 8.92
C LEU A 255 -0.55 -13.00 9.73
N PRO A 256 -0.12 -13.01 11.00
CA PRO A 256 -0.27 -14.19 11.86
C PRO A 256 -1.72 -14.69 11.96
N VAL A 257 -2.70 -13.78 11.97
CA VAL A 257 -4.13 -14.12 12.05
C VAL A 257 -4.66 -14.79 10.78
N ALA A 258 -3.98 -14.65 9.65
CA ALA A 258 -4.46 -15.14 8.36
C ALA A 258 -4.70 -16.66 8.35
N ALA A 259 -3.82 -17.43 9.00
CA ALA A 259 -3.97 -18.90 9.06
C ALA A 259 -5.31 -19.32 9.68
N GLY A 260 -5.76 -18.65 10.75
CA GLY A 260 -7.02 -18.94 11.42
C GLY A 260 -8.23 -18.35 10.71
N LEU A 261 -8.10 -17.20 10.06
CA LEU A 261 -9.22 -16.45 9.48
C LEU A 261 -9.51 -16.83 8.03
N THR A 262 -8.51 -17.24 7.25
CA THR A 262 -8.66 -17.58 5.82
C THR A 262 -9.73 -18.64 5.55
N PRO A 263 -9.90 -19.73 6.35
CA PRO A 263 -10.95 -20.70 6.10
C PRO A 263 -12.35 -20.09 6.12
N SER A 264 -12.64 -19.23 7.11
CA SER A 264 -13.93 -18.55 7.22
C SER A 264 -14.16 -17.53 6.11
N LEU A 265 -13.15 -16.71 5.78
CA LEU A 265 -13.23 -15.76 4.67
C LEU A 265 -13.46 -16.47 3.33
N ARG A 266 -12.74 -17.55 3.07
CA ARG A 266 -12.90 -18.35 1.85
C ARG A 266 -14.28 -19.03 1.83
N GLY A 267 -14.72 -19.61 2.95
CA GLY A 267 -16.03 -20.24 3.06
C GLY A 267 -17.17 -19.26 2.78
N ALA A 268 -17.07 -18.02 3.26
CA ALA A 268 -18.07 -16.98 2.96
C ALA A 268 -18.16 -16.66 1.45
N LEU A 269 -17.01 -16.67 0.73
CA LEU A 269 -16.95 -16.40 -0.71
C LEU A 269 -17.40 -17.58 -1.57
N THR A 270 -17.22 -18.82 -1.10
CA THR A 270 -17.52 -20.03 -1.89
C THR A 270 -18.86 -20.65 -1.54
N ALA A 271 -19.52 -20.20 -0.46
CA ALA A 271 -20.84 -20.66 -0.07
C ALA A 271 -21.87 -20.38 -1.18
N THR A 272 -22.63 -21.41 -1.55
CA THR A 272 -23.67 -21.33 -2.58
C THR A 272 -25.02 -20.88 -2.03
N GLY A 273 -25.20 -20.93 -0.71
CA GLY A 273 -26.41 -20.51 -0.01
C GLY A 273 -26.12 -19.64 1.21
N TYR A 274 -27.12 -18.83 1.56
CA TYR A 274 -27.03 -17.85 2.65
C TYR A 274 -26.62 -18.46 4.00
N ALA A 275 -27.25 -19.55 4.44
CA ALA A 275 -27.02 -20.11 5.79
C ALA A 275 -25.54 -20.50 6.02
N GLU A 276 -24.89 -21.04 5.01
CA GLU A 276 -23.47 -21.37 5.06
C GLU A 276 -22.62 -20.09 5.05
N ARG A 277 -22.96 -19.11 4.20
CA ARG A 277 -22.30 -17.81 4.10
C ARG A 277 -22.35 -17.05 5.41
N GLU A 278 -23.55 -16.99 6.06
CA GLU A 278 -23.72 -16.37 7.38
C GLU A 278 -22.82 -17.00 8.43
N ARG A 279 -22.81 -18.33 8.53
CA ARG A 279 -21.99 -19.04 9.50
C ARG A 279 -20.51 -18.64 9.35
N HIS A 280 -19.99 -18.67 8.14
CA HIS A 280 -18.61 -18.30 7.87
C HIS A 280 -18.29 -16.83 8.16
N LEU A 281 -19.20 -15.91 7.82
CA LEU A 281 -19.03 -14.49 8.16
C LEU A 281 -19.05 -14.27 9.67
N CYS A 282 -19.95 -14.91 10.39
CA CYS A 282 -20.02 -14.82 11.85
C CYS A 282 -18.73 -15.34 12.50
N ASP A 283 -18.20 -16.48 12.07
CA ASP A 283 -16.92 -17.01 12.56
C ASP A 283 -15.76 -16.02 12.31
N ALA A 284 -15.78 -15.34 11.14
CA ALA A 284 -14.79 -14.33 10.79
C ALA A 284 -14.94 -13.06 11.67
N TYR A 285 -16.16 -12.61 11.91
CA TYR A 285 -16.43 -11.45 12.77
C TYR A 285 -16.00 -11.68 14.20
N GLU A 286 -16.33 -12.85 14.78
CA GLU A 286 -15.92 -13.20 16.14
C GLU A 286 -14.41 -13.24 16.30
N THR A 287 -13.71 -13.80 15.29
CA THR A 287 -12.25 -13.81 15.27
C THR A 287 -11.67 -12.39 15.19
N ALA A 288 -12.22 -11.53 14.33
CA ALA A 288 -11.79 -10.14 14.20
C ALA A 288 -12.08 -9.33 15.49
N GLY A 289 -13.23 -9.55 16.13
CA GLY A 289 -13.59 -8.95 17.41
C GLY A 289 -12.63 -9.36 18.53
N ALA A 290 -12.27 -10.64 18.60
CA ALA A 290 -11.26 -11.13 19.53
C ALA A 290 -9.87 -10.51 19.28
N LEU A 291 -9.48 -10.34 18.02
CA LEU A 291 -8.24 -9.66 17.63
C LEU A 291 -8.24 -8.19 18.07
N GLN A 292 -9.36 -7.48 17.89
CA GLN A 292 -9.54 -6.10 18.39
C GLN A 292 -9.36 -6.03 19.90
N ASN A 293 -9.97 -6.93 20.66
CA ASN A 293 -9.83 -6.98 22.11
C ASN A 293 -8.38 -7.26 22.53
N ALA A 294 -7.70 -8.17 21.84
CA ALA A 294 -6.29 -8.48 22.10
C ALA A 294 -5.36 -7.30 21.85
N ALA A 295 -5.73 -6.33 20.99
CA ALA A 295 -4.98 -5.11 20.77
C ALA A 295 -4.99 -4.15 21.98
N GLY A 296 -5.87 -4.33 22.95
CA GLY A 296 -5.91 -3.56 24.19
C GLY A 296 -6.22 -2.08 24.04
N LEU A 297 -6.89 -1.69 22.95
CA LEU A 297 -7.18 -0.28 22.65
C LEU A 297 -8.41 0.26 23.39
N THR A 298 -9.29 -0.62 23.83
CA THR A 298 -10.54 -0.33 24.54
C THR A 298 -10.74 -1.33 25.67
N ALA A 299 -11.72 -1.10 26.55
CA ALA A 299 -12.26 -2.19 27.33
C ALA A 299 -12.79 -3.30 26.38
N PRO A 300 -12.69 -4.60 26.75
CA PRO A 300 -13.14 -5.67 25.89
C PRO A 300 -14.61 -5.53 25.50
N VAL A 301 -14.92 -5.72 24.21
CA VAL A 301 -16.28 -5.78 23.67
C VAL A 301 -16.58 -7.24 23.39
N ASP A 302 -17.74 -7.75 23.83
CA ASP A 302 -18.14 -9.14 23.58
C ASP A 302 -18.19 -9.41 22.05
N PRO A 303 -17.35 -10.33 21.52
CA PRO A 303 -17.27 -10.60 20.08
C PRO A 303 -18.33 -11.61 19.60
N GLY A 304 -19.22 -12.09 20.47
CA GLY A 304 -20.21 -13.08 20.12
C GLY A 304 -21.26 -12.55 19.13
N ARG A 305 -21.58 -13.39 18.13
CA ARG A 305 -22.70 -13.15 17.21
C ARG A 305 -24.03 -13.11 17.93
N ARG A 306 -24.98 -12.37 17.41
CA ARG A 306 -26.30 -12.19 17.97
C ARG A 306 -27.37 -11.89 16.92
N PRO A 307 -28.68 -12.10 17.22
CA PRO A 307 -29.72 -11.78 16.26
C PRO A 307 -29.72 -10.29 15.84
N TYR A 308 -30.03 -10.06 14.58
CA TYR A 308 -30.26 -8.71 14.06
C TYR A 308 -31.71 -8.31 14.26
N HIS A 309 -32.00 -7.61 15.37
CA HIS A 309 -33.36 -7.25 15.80
C HIS A 309 -34.25 -8.51 15.92
N SER A 310 -35.44 -8.46 15.31
CA SER A 310 -36.40 -9.61 15.25
C SER A 310 -36.21 -10.49 14.01
N ARG A 311 -35.15 -10.28 13.22
CA ARG A 311 -34.93 -11.00 11.97
C ARG A 311 -34.17 -12.31 12.18
N PRO A 312 -34.41 -13.32 11.32
CA PRO A 312 -33.83 -14.66 11.49
C PRO A 312 -32.40 -14.77 10.96
N PHE A 313 -31.57 -13.77 11.20
CA PHE A 313 -30.15 -13.83 10.82
C PHE A 313 -29.25 -13.22 11.90
N LEU A 314 -28.00 -13.65 11.88
CA LEU A 314 -27.00 -13.32 12.88
C LEU A 314 -25.99 -12.30 12.34
N VAL A 315 -25.60 -11.37 13.20
CA VAL A 315 -24.59 -10.34 12.95
C VAL A 315 -23.70 -10.18 14.18
N LEU A 316 -22.62 -9.43 14.04
CA LEU A 316 -21.75 -9.03 15.16
C LEU A 316 -22.31 -7.83 15.93
N HIS A 317 -23.07 -6.95 15.30
CA HIS A 317 -23.33 -5.58 15.73
C HIS A 317 -22.01 -4.82 15.86
N ALA A 318 -21.31 -4.70 14.74
CA ALA A 318 -19.95 -4.17 14.63
C ALA A 318 -19.85 -2.71 15.07
N GLU A 319 -20.96 -1.95 15.09
CA GLU A 319 -21.03 -0.59 15.63
C GLU A 319 -20.62 -0.49 17.11
N ARG A 320 -20.71 -1.59 17.87
CA ARG A 320 -20.24 -1.62 19.28
C ARG A 320 -18.72 -1.45 19.36
N PHE A 321 -17.98 -2.08 18.45
CA PHE A 321 -16.54 -1.93 18.35
C PHE A 321 -16.17 -0.55 17.82
N ALA A 322 -16.92 -0.06 16.83
CA ALA A 322 -16.74 1.29 16.28
C ALA A 322 -16.90 2.36 17.39
N ARG A 323 -17.97 2.26 18.18
CA ARG A 323 -18.23 3.19 19.29
C ARG A 323 -17.16 3.11 20.37
N ALA A 324 -16.81 1.91 20.82
CA ALA A 324 -15.81 1.73 21.86
C ALA A 324 -14.45 2.35 21.45
N LEU A 325 -14.07 2.27 20.17
CA LEU A 325 -12.86 2.93 19.65
C LEU A 325 -13.04 4.45 19.54
N ALA A 326 -14.16 4.92 19.00
CA ALA A 326 -14.45 6.36 18.88
C ALA A 326 -14.40 7.06 20.23
N ASP A 327 -14.88 6.42 21.29
CA ASP A 327 -14.83 6.95 22.67
C ASP A 327 -13.39 7.12 23.18
N THR A 328 -12.40 6.45 22.60
CA THR A 328 -10.97 6.60 22.94
C THR A 328 -10.25 7.68 22.12
N VAL A 329 -10.90 8.24 21.10
CA VAL A 329 -10.34 9.34 20.31
C VAL A 329 -10.50 10.63 21.09
N THR A 330 -9.38 11.28 21.41
CA THR A 330 -9.35 12.54 22.18
C THR A 330 -9.03 13.77 21.32
N ASP A 331 -8.47 13.56 20.12
CA ASP A 331 -8.19 14.62 19.16
C ASP A 331 -9.48 15.31 18.73
N PRO A 332 -9.62 16.65 18.93
CA PRO A 332 -10.85 17.38 18.66
C PRO A 332 -11.21 17.45 17.17
N GLU A 333 -10.22 17.47 16.26
CA GLU A 333 -10.46 17.46 14.82
C GLU A 333 -11.09 16.13 14.40
N LEU A 334 -10.51 15.00 14.85
CA LEU A 334 -11.03 13.67 14.54
C LEU A 334 -12.41 13.43 15.18
N ARG A 335 -12.65 13.94 16.38
CA ARG A 335 -13.96 13.82 17.06
C ARG A 335 -15.08 14.58 16.36
N ALA A 336 -14.75 15.64 15.63
CA ALA A 336 -15.71 16.43 14.88
C ALA A 336 -16.10 15.75 13.55
N LEU A 337 -15.32 14.75 13.08
CA LEU A 337 -15.60 14.07 11.83
C LEU A 337 -16.62 12.93 12.01
N PRO A 338 -17.48 12.67 11.00
CA PRO A 338 -18.27 11.45 10.97
C PRO A 338 -17.35 10.23 10.80
N LEU A 339 -17.80 9.03 11.21
CA LEU A 339 -17.03 7.80 11.07
C LEU A 339 -17.00 7.30 9.61
N THR A 340 -16.52 8.12 8.68
CA THR A 340 -16.37 7.82 7.26
C THR A 340 -14.96 7.33 6.90
N GLY A 341 -13.96 7.75 7.67
CA GLY A 341 -12.58 7.29 7.58
C GLY A 341 -11.71 8.06 6.59
N SER A 342 -10.58 7.43 6.22
CA SER A 342 -9.67 7.93 5.20
C SER A 342 -10.16 7.61 3.80
N VAL A 343 -9.47 8.16 2.82
CA VAL A 343 -9.72 7.92 1.39
C VAL A 343 -9.84 6.42 1.06
N ASP A 344 -9.05 5.56 1.67
CA ASP A 344 -9.11 4.09 1.44
C ASP A 344 -10.41 3.43 1.92
N GLN A 345 -11.17 4.09 2.79
CA GLN A 345 -12.38 3.53 3.35
C GLN A 345 -13.64 3.91 2.55
N TRP A 346 -13.57 4.89 1.65
CA TRP A 346 -14.69 5.30 0.82
C TRP A 346 -14.37 5.29 -0.69
N ALA A 347 -13.09 5.40 -1.10
CA ALA A 347 -12.70 5.28 -2.50
C ALA A 347 -12.33 3.84 -2.85
N ASP A 348 -12.71 3.39 -4.07
CA ASP A 348 -12.51 2.04 -4.56
C ASP A 348 -11.81 1.98 -5.93
N SER A 349 -11.49 3.15 -6.51
CA SER A 349 -10.77 3.25 -7.77
C SER A 349 -9.28 2.97 -7.57
N THR A 350 -8.75 1.94 -8.23
CA THR A 350 -7.32 1.62 -8.20
C THR A 350 -6.48 2.79 -8.69
N ASP A 351 -6.89 3.44 -9.78
CA ASP A 351 -6.17 4.60 -10.32
C ASP A 351 -6.11 5.76 -9.32
N PHE A 352 -7.22 6.03 -8.65
CA PHE A 352 -7.28 7.07 -7.63
C PHE A 352 -6.36 6.76 -6.43
N LEU A 353 -6.37 5.52 -5.96
CA LEU A 353 -5.55 5.09 -4.81
C LEU A 353 -4.06 4.95 -5.14
N SER A 354 -3.72 4.72 -6.41
CA SER A 354 -2.33 4.49 -6.85
C SER A 354 -1.69 5.72 -7.49
N ARG A 355 -2.49 6.65 -8.04
CA ARG A 355 -2.01 7.88 -8.67
C ARG A 355 -2.25 9.09 -7.77
N VAL A 356 -1.37 10.09 -7.85
CA VAL A 356 -1.63 11.37 -7.17
C VAL A 356 -2.84 12.02 -7.85
N PRO A 357 -3.89 12.43 -7.12
CA PRO A 357 -4.92 13.27 -7.70
C PRO A 357 -4.27 14.51 -8.28
N GLY A 358 -4.50 14.78 -9.57
CA GLY A 358 -4.09 16.04 -10.18
C GLY A 358 -4.71 17.23 -9.42
N PRO A 359 -4.13 18.44 -9.55
CA PRO A 359 -4.70 19.64 -8.94
C PRO A 359 -6.13 19.84 -9.47
N GLY A 360 -7.13 19.54 -8.67
CA GLY A 360 -8.55 19.59 -9.03
C GLY A 360 -9.44 18.52 -8.37
N LEU A 361 -8.88 17.46 -7.82
CA LEU A 361 -9.60 16.52 -6.96
C LEU A 361 -9.37 16.89 -5.48
N THR A 362 -9.84 18.06 -5.10
CA THR A 362 -10.05 18.37 -3.69
C THR A 362 -11.34 17.66 -3.28
N VAL A 363 -11.22 16.73 -2.35
CA VAL A 363 -12.35 16.20 -1.60
C VAL A 363 -12.84 17.34 -0.72
N SER A 364 -13.86 18.04 -1.17
CA SER A 364 -14.59 19.06 -0.40
C SER A 364 -15.59 18.38 0.53
#